data_a122eee82bb8200df1e50e9bddeaaf79
#
_entry.id   a122eee82bb8200df1e50e9bddeaaf79
#
_cell.length_a   1.000
_cell.length_b   1.000
_cell.length_c   1.000
_cell.angle_alpha   90.00
_cell.angle_beta   90.00
_cell.angle_gamma   90.00
#
_symmetry.space_group_name_H-M   'P 1'
#
loop_
_entity.id
_entity.type
_entity.pdbx_description
1 polymer ?
#
loop_
_entity_poly.entity_id
_entity_poly.type
_entity_poly.pdbx_seq_one_letter_code
_entity_poly.pdbx_strand_id
1 'polypeptide(L)'
;MLDLGLFSSNYESAGAGIAKNAPKKEGIALFFDIFFRKFWLMIGLNILFFLVTIPMWATLPVMYYVKNPTVSLVTVLILLAASAVNLGPAMAGISKVIRLFLLGRHSFVARDFFKGFRDNYLKGAVIGILDIIAVLSAYAGYNVYPAMAVNYDSKIFYVPLVITFSVVLVILMMNYYIFLMMTATDLSIKNLIKNSFALAFVAMKQNIIATVGVALYAAFLAVLFVYLMPLFMLVIPLFSAVPMWFIVCFNSYPVIQKYVITPFYESRGEVNPELTDGSEEIEEETIFEDMGGKEKPIEKPVEKRKKGKGRHIS
;
A
#
# COMPACT_ATOMS: atom_id res chain seq x y z
N MET A 1 51.28 18.43 -15.42
CA MET A 1 50.15 17.58 -15.84
C MET A 1 49.36 17.27 -14.56
N LEU A 2 48.27 17.99 -14.31
CA LEU A 2 47.44 17.81 -13.13
C LEU A 2 46.59 16.55 -13.36
N ASP A 3 46.90 15.50 -12.62
CA ASP A 3 46.12 14.27 -12.60
C ASP A 3 44.81 14.53 -11.83
N LEU A 4 43.75 14.82 -12.57
CA LEU A 4 42.40 14.98 -12.05
C LEU A 4 41.86 13.57 -11.74
N GLY A 5 42.21 13.05 -10.55
CA GLY A 5 41.78 11.74 -10.03
C GLY A 5 40.25 11.51 -9.86
N LEU A 6 39.45 12.20 -10.67
CA LEU A 6 37.98 12.06 -10.68
C LEU A 6 37.47 10.87 -11.54
N PHE A 7 38.37 10.23 -12.34
CA PHE A 7 37.95 9.12 -13.23
C PHE A 7 38.86 7.88 -13.17
N SER A 8 39.80 7.80 -12.25
CA SER A 8 40.50 6.55 -11.96
C SER A 8 39.76 5.69 -10.96
N SER A 9 38.59 5.17 -11.34
CA SER A 9 37.99 4.06 -10.62
C SER A 9 38.87 2.83 -10.85
N ASN A 10 39.53 2.38 -9.79
CA ASN A 10 40.34 1.19 -9.79
C ASN A 10 39.41 -0.02 -9.87
N TYR A 11 39.07 -0.44 -11.11
CA TYR A 11 38.14 -1.55 -11.38
C TYR A 11 38.66 -2.90 -10.88
N GLU A 12 39.94 -2.98 -10.51
CA GLU A 12 40.59 -4.21 -9.98
C GLU A 12 40.46 -4.34 -8.45
N SER A 13 40.08 -3.27 -7.73
CA SER A 13 39.84 -3.38 -6.29
C SER A 13 38.46 -3.97 -6.05
N ALA A 14 38.40 -5.11 -5.33
CA ALA A 14 37.15 -5.65 -4.84
C ALA A 14 36.38 -4.55 -4.11
N GLY A 15 35.17 -4.24 -4.56
CA GLY A 15 34.30 -3.27 -3.87
C GLY A 15 34.15 -3.65 -2.41
N ALA A 16 33.91 -2.66 -1.53
CA ALA A 16 33.59 -2.90 -0.12
C ALA A 16 32.28 -3.71 -0.09
N GLY A 17 32.41 -5.04 -0.12
CA GLY A 17 31.27 -5.95 -0.06
C GLY A 17 30.44 -5.69 1.20
N ILE A 18 29.15 -5.96 1.16
CA ILE A 18 28.31 -5.95 2.36
C ILE A 18 28.82 -7.08 3.29
N ALA A 19 29.19 -6.71 4.52
CA ALA A 19 29.62 -7.70 5.50
C ALA A 19 28.52 -8.78 5.63
N LYS A 20 28.90 -10.06 5.47
CA LYS A 20 27.97 -11.20 5.52
C LYS A 20 27.12 -11.24 6.80
N ASN A 21 27.59 -10.58 7.87
CA ASN A 21 26.94 -10.47 9.18
C ASN A 21 26.54 -9.01 9.51
N ALA A 22 26.29 -8.15 8.53
CA ALA A 22 25.82 -6.80 8.82
C ALA A 22 24.47 -6.88 9.57
N PRO A 23 24.28 -6.13 10.67
CA PRO A 23 23.04 -6.15 11.42
C PRO A 23 21.89 -5.70 10.51
N LYS A 24 20.79 -6.50 10.50
CA LYS A 24 19.59 -6.16 9.72
C LYS A 24 19.05 -4.83 10.25
N LYS A 25 18.78 -3.89 9.34
CA LYS A 25 18.13 -2.61 9.69
C LYS A 25 16.73 -2.87 10.20
N GLU A 26 16.32 -2.16 11.26
CA GLU A 26 14.99 -2.29 11.86
C GLU A 26 14.31 -0.92 12.02
N GLY A 27 13.00 -0.93 12.26
CA GLY A 27 12.22 0.27 12.56
C GLY A 27 12.33 1.36 11.48
N ILE A 28 12.59 2.60 11.92
CA ILE A 28 12.65 3.78 11.03
C ILE A 28 13.81 3.66 10.01
N ALA A 29 14.94 3.08 10.39
CA ALA A 29 16.06 2.90 9.47
C ALA A 29 15.71 1.95 8.31
N LEU A 30 14.95 0.87 8.59
CA LEU A 30 14.43 -0.03 7.56
C LEU A 30 13.39 0.67 6.68
N PHE A 31 12.51 1.49 7.26
CA PHE A 31 11.53 2.28 6.51
C PHE A 31 12.20 3.13 5.43
N PHE A 32 13.18 3.95 5.82
CA PHE A 32 13.88 4.81 4.87
C PHE A 32 14.75 4.03 3.88
N ASP A 33 15.35 2.93 4.29
CA ASP A 33 16.12 2.06 3.39
C ASP A 33 15.25 1.52 2.25
N ILE A 34 14.08 0.94 2.57
CA ILE A 34 13.14 0.44 1.56
C ILE A 34 12.61 1.59 0.71
N PHE A 35 12.23 2.71 1.34
CA PHE A 35 11.67 3.87 0.68
C PHE A 35 12.61 4.43 -0.39
N PHE A 36 13.86 4.72 -0.05
CA PHE A 36 14.83 5.27 -0.98
C PHE A 36 15.29 4.25 -2.04
N ARG A 37 15.46 2.98 -1.65
CA ARG A 37 15.81 1.91 -2.60
C ARG A 37 14.72 1.67 -3.64
N LYS A 38 13.45 1.84 -3.29
CA LYS A 38 12.29 1.63 -4.18
C LYS A 38 11.66 2.94 -4.69
N PHE A 39 12.31 4.08 -4.47
CA PHE A 39 11.78 5.42 -4.74
C PHE A 39 11.21 5.57 -6.16
N TRP A 40 11.98 5.24 -7.20
CA TRP A 40 11.54 5.35 -8.59
C TRP A 40 10.39 4.41 -8.92
N LEU A 41 10.36 3.24 -8.33
CA LEU A 41 9.25 2.29 -8.50
C LEU A 41 7.97 2.81 -7.83
N MET A 42 8.08 3.52 -6.69
CA MET A 42 6.95 4.15 -6.03
C MET A 42 6.37 5.30 -6.86
N ILE A 43 7.20 6.09 -7.54
CA ILE A 43 6.72 7.12 -8.49
C ILE A 43 5.93 6.46 -9.62
N GLY A 44 6.48 5.44 -10.26
CA GLY A 44 5.77 4.70 -11.31
C GLY A 44 4.44 4.11 -10.83
N LEU A 45 4.42 3.56 -9.61
CA LEU A 45 3.21 3.03 -8.98
C LEU A 45 2.18 4.14 -8.72
N ASN A 46 2.62 5.32 -8.27
CA ASN A 46 1.73 6.45 -8.02
C ASN A 46 1.09 6.98 -9.31
N ILE A 47 1.86 7.03 -10.41
CA ILE A 47 1.32 7.39 -11.72
C ILE A 47 0.23 6.41 -12.15
N LEU A 48 0.45 5.10 -12.01
CA LEU A 48 -0.57 4.08 -12.34
C LEU A 48 -1.84 4.25 -11.49
N PHE A 49 -1.67 4.49 -10.20
CA PHE A 49 -2.79 4.77 -9.29
C PHE A 49 -3.54 6.03 -9.70
N PHE A 50 -2.82 7.11 -10.00
CA PHE A 50 -3.41 8.37 -10.45
C PHE A 50 -4.21 8.21 -11.73
N LEU A 51 -3.67 7.46 -12.73
CA LEU A 51 -4.36 7.18 -13.99
C LEU A 51 -5.68 6.41 -13.78
N VAL A 52 -5.70 5.41 -12.91
CA VAL A 52 -6.93 4.65 -12.61
C VAL A 52 -7.94 5.49 -11.83
N THR A 53 -7.48 6.45 -11.03
CA THR A 53 -8.33 7.34 -10.22
C THR A 53 -8.67 8.67 -10.90
N ILE A 54 -8.37 8.84 -12.20
CA ILE A 54 -8.72 10.04 -12.99
C ILE A 54 -10.17 10.49 -12.80
N PRO A 55 -11.19 9.59 -12.77
CA PRO A 55 -12.58 10.04 -12.56
C PRO A 55 -12.76 10.85 -11.27
N MET A 56 -12.04 10.52 -10.21
CA MET A 56 -12.07 11.27 -8.95
C MET A 56 -11.51 12.69 -9.13
N TRP A 57 -10.38 12.82 -9.79
CA TRP A 57 -9.72 14.11 -10.04
C TRP A 57 -10.48 14.98 -11.01
N ALA A 58 -11.20 14.38 -11.98
CA ALA A 58 -12.03 15.07 -12.94
C ALA A 58 -13.26 15.77 -12.32
N THR A 59 -13.66 15.43 -11.10
CA THR A 59 -14.75 16.11 -10.39
C THR A 59 -14.46 17.60 -10.16
N LEU A 60 -13.22 17.97 -9.83
CA LEU A 60 -12.82 19.34 -9.56
C LEU A 60 -12.98 20.27 -10.78
N PRO A 61 -12.39 19.96 -11.98
CA PRO A 61 -12.61 20.79 -13.16
C PRO A 61 -14.08 20.81 -13.60
N VAL A 62 -14.85 19.72 -13.44
CA VAL A 62 -16.28 19.73 -13.76
C VAL A 62 -17.02 20.72 -12.88
N MET A 63 -16.79 20.75 -11.57
CA MET A 63 -17.40 21.71 -10.65
C MET A 63 -17.04 23.16 -11.00
N TYR A 64 -15.84 23.40 -11.51
CA TYR A 64 -15.35 24.72 -11.81
C TYR A 64 -15.82 25.25 -13.18
N TYR A 65 -15.77 24.42 -14.23
CA TYR A 65 -16.01 24.85 -15.62
C TYR A 65 -17.45 24.63 -16.09
N VAL A 66 -18.19 23.67 -15.54
CA VAL A 66 -19.58 23.40 -15.96
C VAL A 66 -20.52 24.35 -15.23
N LYS A 67 -20.93 25.41 -15.92
CA LYS A 67 -21.77 26.48 -15.35
C LYS A 67 -23.20 26.06 -15.05
N ASN A 68 -23.75 25.08 -15.77
CA ASN A 68 -25.10 24.58 -15.51
C ASN A 68 -25.11 23.72 -14.24
N PRO A 69 -25.81 24.11 -13.15
CA PRO A 69 -25.74 23.41 -11.87
C PRO A 69 -26.23 21.95 -11.95
N THR A 70 -27.30 21.72 -12.72
CA THR A 70 -27.87 20.37 -12.87
C THR A 70 -26.92 19.45 -13.63
N VAL A 71 -26.35 19.91 -14.75
CA VAL A 71 -25.36 19.15 -15.52
C VAL A 71 -24.10 18.90 -14.70
N SER A 72 -23.60 19.90 -14.00
CA SER A 72 -22.46 19.77 -13.10
C SER A 72 -22.71 18.71 -12.04
N LEU A 73 -23.84 18.78 -11.33
CA LEU A 73 -24.21 17.84 -10.28
C LEU A 73 -24.30 16.40 -10.82
N VAL A 74 -25.03 16.19 -11.91
CA VAL A 74 -25.20 14.85 -12.50
C VAL A 74 -23.84 14.29 -12.93
N THR A 75 -23.00 15.09 -13.59
CA THR A 75 -21.67 14.64 -14.04
C THR A 75 -20.78 14.30 -12.85
N VAL A 76 -20.77 15.12 -11.80
CA VAL A 76 -20.01 14.84 -10.58
C VAL A 76 -20.49 13.55 -9.91
N LEU A 77 -21.79 13.31 -9.83
CA LEU A 77 -22.32 12.07 -9.25
C LEU A 77 -21.89 10.83 -10.05
N ILE A 78 -21.89 10.90 -11.38
CA ILE A 78 -21.39 9.81 -12.25
C ILE A 78 -19.90 9.57 -12.00
N LEU A 79 -19.09 10.62 -11.95
CA LEU A 79 -17.65 10.53 -11.69
C LEU A 79 -17.36 9.98 -10.31
N LEU A 80 -18.10 10.36 -9.29
CA LEU A 80 -17.98 9.83 -7.93
C LEU A 80 -18.36 8.35 -7.87
N ALA A 81 -19.44 7.95 -8.57
CA ALA A 81 -19.83 6.54 -8.65
C ALA A 81 -18.75 5.69 -9.34
N ALA A 82 -18.18 6.19 -10.45
CA ALA A 82 -17.07 5.52 -11.14
C ALA A 82 -15.83 5.44 -10.23
N SER A 83 -15.55 6.49 -9.47
CA SER A 83 -14.44 6.53 -8.50
C SER A 83 -14.64 5.53 -7.37
N ALA A 84 -15.86 5.41 -6.84
CA ALA A 84 -16.20 4.46 -5.77
C ALA A 84 -15.88 3.02 -6.17
N VAL A 85 -16.22 2.65 -7.41
CA VAL A 85 -15.98 1.29 -7.93
C VAL A 85 -14.49 1.03 -8.18
N ASN A 86 -13.73 2.04 -8.63
CA ASN A 86 -12.33 1.85 -9.02
C ASN A 86 -11.33 2.06 -7.89
N LEU A 87 -11.66 2.86 -6.87
CA LEU A 87 -10.74 3.22 -5.79
C LEU A 87 -10.28 1.99 -4.99
N GLY A 88 -11.22 1.14 -4.57
CA GLY A 88 -10.89 -0.05 -3.79
C GLY A 88 -10.00 -1.04 -4.54
N PRO A 89 -10.31 -1.44 -5.79
CA PRO A 89 -9.39 -2.25 -6.61
C PRO A 89 -8.03 -1.59 -6.81
N ALA A 90 -7.97 -0.26 -7.01
CA ALA A 90 -6.70 0.46 -7.12
C ALA A 90 -5.89 0.38 -5.82
N MET A 91 -6.54 0.50 -4.66
CA MET A 91 -5.91 0.30 -3.35
C MET A 91 -5.38 -1.13 -3.17
N ALA A 92 -6.10 -2.15 -3.64
CA ALA A 92 -5.60 -3.51 -3.67
C ALA A 92 -4.37 -3.64 -4.59
N GLY A 93 -4.37 -2.99 -5.75
CA GLY A 93 -3.23 -2.95 -6.67
C GLY A 93 -1.96 -2.39 -6.04
N ILE A 94 -2.03 -1.19 -5.41
CA ILE A 94 -0.87 -0.61 -4.73
C ILE A 94 -0.45 -1.42 -3.51
N SER A 95 -1.40 -1.99 -2.75
CA SER A 95 -1.10 -2.83 -1.59
C SER A 95 -0.29 -4.07 -1.97
N LYS A 96 -0.61 -4.71 -3.09
CA LYS A 96 0.13 -5.86 -3.61
C LYS A 96 1.57 -5.52 -3.93
N VAL A 97 1.81 -4.42 -4.64
CA VAL A 97 3.17 -3.99 -5.02
C VAL A 97 3.98 -3.58 -3.79
N ILE A 98 3.39 -2.78 -2.88
CA ILE A 98 4.06 -2.37 -1.65
C ILE A 98 4.40 -3.58 -0.77
N ARG A 99 3.50 -4.57 -0.66
CA ARG A 99 3.79 -5.81 0.06
C ARG A 99 5.02 -6.53 -0.50
N LEU A 100 5.18 -6.61 -1.83
CA LEU A 100 6.39 -7.17 -2.45
C LEU A 100 7.64 -6.37 -2.09
N PHE A 101 7.54 -5.03 -2.01
CA PHE A 101 8.65 -4.19 -1.55
C PHE A 101 9.06 -4.48 -0.10
N LEU A 102 8.06 -4.66 0.79
CA LEU A 102 8.29 -4.97 2.20
C LEU A 102 8.92 -6.36 2.40
N LEU A 103 8.55 -7.31 1.56
CA LEU A 103 9.12 -8.67 1.55
C LEU A 103 10.50 -8.75 0.85
N GLY A 104 11.04 -7.63 0.37
CA GLY A 104 12.31 -7.62 -0.37
C GLY A 104 12.25 -8.30 -1.75
N ARG A 105 11.06 -8.71 -2.20
CA ARG A 105 10.88 -9.44 -3.46
C ARG A 105 10.93 -8.52 -4.67
N HIS A 106 11.31 -9.09 -5.82
CA HIS A 106 11.27 -8.38 -7.09
C HIS A 106 9.81 -8.14 -7.50
N SER A 107 9.50 -6.92 -7.99
CA SER A 107 8.17 -6.56 -8.48
C SER A 107 8.26 -5.92 -9.86
N PHE A 108 7.42 -6.39 -10.77
CA PHE A 108 7.11 -5.71 -12.04
C PHE A 108 5.91 -4.80 -11.81
N VAL A 109 6.17 -3.55 -11.41
CA VAL A 109 5.19 -2.60 -10.85
C VAL A 109 3.87 -2.58 -11.59
N ALA A 110 3.88 -2.37 -12.91
CA ALA A 110 2.67 -2.30 -13.71
C ALA A 110 1.91 -3.64 -13.72
N ARG A 111 2.61 -4.75 -13.99
CA ARG A 111 2.00 -6.09 -14.04
C ARG A 111 1.39 -6.48 -12.69
N ASP A 112 2.13 -6.26 -11.61
CA ASP A 112 1.71 -6.65 -10.27
C ASP A 112 0.58 -5.75 -9.75
N PHE A 113 0.59 -4.47 -10.09
CA PHE A 113 -0.50 -3.54 -9.83
C PHE A 113 -1.79 -3.98 -10.51
N PHE A 114 -1.78 -4.18 -11.85
CA PHE A 114 -2.96 -4.60 -12.58
C PHE A 114 -3.42 -6.01 -12.21
N LYS A 115 -2.51 -6.89 -11.82
CA LYS A 115 -2.86 -8.20 -11.27
C LYS A 115 -3.60 -8.04 -9.93
N GLY A 116 -3.08 -7.23 -9.00
CA GLY A 116 -3.75 -6.95 -7.73
C GLY A 116 -5.12 -6.29 -7.92
N PHE A 117 -5.22 -5.36 -8.86
CA PHE A 117 -6.45 -4.69 -9.25
C PHE A 117 -7.51 -5.67 -9.78
N ARG A 118 -7.16 -6.51 -10.76
CA ARG A 118 -8.10 -7.47 -11.40
C ARG A 118 -8.52 -8.60 -10.47
N ASP A 119 -7.56 -9.23 -9.81
CA ASP A 119 -7.82 -10.40 -8.95
C ASP A 119 -8.75 -10.03 -7.79
N ASN A 120 -8.72 -8.75 -7.35
CA ASN A 120 -9.50 -8.25 -6.22
C ASN A 120 -10.58 -7.23 -6.62
N TYR A 121 -10.97 -7.16 -7.91
CA TYR A 121 -11.85 -6.11 -8.42
C TYR A 121 -13.18 -6.04 -7.66
N LEU A 122 -13.91 -7.15 -7.57
CA LEU A 122 -15.22 -7.18 -6.92
C LEU A 122 -15.12 -6.92 -5.41
N LYS A 123 -14.16 -7.55 -4.73
CA LYS A 123 -13.95 -7.32 -3.30
C LYS A 123 -13.55 -5.87 -3.02
N GLY A 124 -12.62 -5.34 -3.81
CA GLY A 124 -12.17 -3.96 -3.71
C GLY A 124 -13.29 -2.96 -4.01
N ALA A 125 -14.09 -3.18 -5.06
CA ALA A 125 -15.21 -2.30 -5.40
C ALA A 125 -16.25 -2.20 -4.27
N VAL A 126 -16.59 -3.31 -3.63
CA VAL A 126 -17.51 -3.31 -2.46
C VAL A 126 -16.94 -2.46 -1.33
N ILE A 127 -15.66 -2.65 -0.99
CA ILE A 127 -15.01 -1.86 0.08
C ILE A 127 -14.92 -0.37 -0.32
N GLY A 128 -14.52 -0.06 -1.57
CA GLY A 128 -14.45 1.33 -2.04
C GLY A 128 -15.80 2.06 -2.01
N ILE A 129 -16.90 1.38 -2.31
CA ILE A 129 -18.24 1.93 -2.18
C ILE A 129 -18.56 2.21 -0.69
N LEU A 130 -18.25 1.29 0.21
CA LEU A 130 -18.46 1.49 1.65
C LEU A 130 -17.61 2.66 2.18
N ASP A 131 -16.39 2.80 1.72
CA ASP A 131 -15.51 3.92 2.10
C ASP A 131 -16.06 5.27 1.64
N ILE A 132 -16.55 5.36 0.40
CA ILE A 132 -17.17 6.60 -0.09
C ILE A 132 -18.45 6.92 0.68
N ILE A 133 -19.29 5.94 1.00
CA ILE A 133 -20.47 6.13 1.85
C ILE A 133 -20.04 6.67 3.23
N ALA A 134 -18.99 6.11 3.83
CA ALA A 134 -18.47 6.58 5.11
C ALA A 134 -17.99 8.05 5.04
N VAL A 135 -17.23 8.42 4.00
CA VAL A 135 -16.76 9.79 3.80
C VAL A 135 -17.93 10.76 3.57
N LEU A 136 -18.90 10.37 2.73
CA LEU A 136 -20.10 11.18 2.49
C LEU A 136 -20.94 11.36 3.76
N SER A 137 -21.04 10.31 4.59
CA SER A 137 -21.73 10.38 5.89
C SER A 137 -21.04 11.34 6.85
N ALA A 138 -19.69 11.32 6.89
CA ALA A 138 -18.92 12.28 7.69
C ALA A 138 -19.12 13.71 7.22
N TYR A 139 -19.07 13.93 5.89
CA TYR A 139 -19.30 15.24 5.28
C TYR A 139 -20.72 15.77 5.56
N ALA A 140 -21.74 14.92 5.40
CA ALA A 140 -23.12 15.27 5.71
C ALA A 140 -23.28 15.58 7.20
N GLY A 141 -22.72 14.76 8.08
CA GLY A 141 -22.75 14.97 9.53
C GLY A 141 -22.10 16.30 9.95
N TYR A 142 -20.95 16.64 9.35
CA TYR A 142 -20.26 17.89 9.60
C TYR A 142 -21.10 19.12 9.23
N ASN A 143 -21.87 19.07 8.14
CA ASN A 143 -22.73 20.20 7.72
C ASN A 143 -24.06 20.24 8.45
N VAL A 144 -24.68 19.08 8.72
CA VAL A 144 -26.05 19.01 9.26
C VAL A 144 -26.09 19.20 10.77
N TYR A 145 -25.28 18.47 11.54
CA TYR A 145 -25.41 18.47 12.98
C TYR A 145 -25.07 19.82 13.66
N PRO A 146 -24.01 20.56 13.27
CA PRO A 146 -23.78 21.90 13.80
C PRO A 146 -24.88 22.89 13.46
N ALA A 147 -25.43 22.82 12.23
CA ALA A 147 -26.56 23.67 11.83
C ALA A 147 -27.81 23.38 12.69
N MET A 148 -28.09 22.10 12.96
CA MET A 148 -29.19 21.72 13.85
C MET A 148 -28.96 22.22 15.28
N ALA A 149 -27.70 22.13 15.79
CA ALA A 149 -27.37 22.62 17.12
C ALA A 149 -27.67 24.12 17.28
N VAL A 150 -27.38 24.91 16.24
CA VAL A 150 -27.71 26.34 16.22
C VAL A 150 -29.21 26.58 16.08
N ASN A 151 -29.89 25.89 15.15
CA ASN A 151 -31.30 26.10 14.85
C ASN A 151 -32.25 25.73 16.02
N TYR A 152 -31.87 24.72 16.79
CA TYR A 152 -32.67 24.23 17.92
C TYR A 152 -32.09 24.63 19.29
N ASP A 153 -31.07 25.50 19.32
CA ASP A 153 -30.34 25.93 20.52
C ASP A 153 -30.02 24.77 21.48
N SER A 154 -29.53 23.67 20.90
CA SER A 154 -29.26 22.44 21.65
C SER A 154 -27.96 21.78 21.28
N LYS A 155 -27.07 21.63 22.25
CA LYS A 155 -25.77 20.97 22.06
C LYS A 155 -25.88 19.44 21.88
N ILE A 156 -27.06 18.84 22.05
CA ILE A 156 -27.25 17.39 21.92
C ILE A 156 -26.94 16.89 20.51
N PHE A 157 -27.08 17.76 19.48
CA PHE A 157 -26.77 17.44 18.10
C PHE A 157 -25.27 17.23 17.81
N TYR A 158 -24.36 17.58 18.72
CA TYR A 158 -22.97 17.20 18.62
C TYR A 158 -22.70 15.73 18.97
N VAL A 159 -23.60 15.06 19.69
CA VAL A 159 -23.45 13.62 20.03
C VAL A 159 -23.42 12.75 18.77
N PRO A 160 -24.41 12.80 17.86
CA PRO A 160 -24.36 12.03 16.62
C PRO A 160 -23.19 12.45 15.71
N LEU A 161 -22.75 13.69 15.76
CA LEU A 161 -21.54 14.12 15.03
C LEU A 161 -20.29 13.37 15.53
N VAL A 162 -20.08 13.31 16.84
CA VAL A 162 -18.95 12.59 17.44
C VAL A 162 -19.02 11.10 17.11
N ILE A 163 -20.21 10.49 17.19
CA ILE A 163 -20.41 9.07 16.83
C ILE A 163 -20.04 8.85 15.37
N THR A 164 -20.50 9.70 14.44
CA THR A 164 -20.21 9.57 13.02
C THR A 164 -18.69 9.60 12.75
N PHE A 165 -17.98 10.59 13.31
CA PHE A 165 -16.53 10.66 13.17
C PHE A 165 -15.79 9.49 13.81
N SER A 166 -16.26 8.99 14.95
CA SER A 166 -15.69 7.81 15.61
C SER A 166 -15.83 6.56 14.73
N VAL A 167 -16.99 6.35 14.12
CA VAL A 167 -17.23 5.23 13.20
C VAL A 167 -16.32 5.33 11.97
N VAL A 168 -16.21 6.52 11.37
CA VAL A 168 -15.34 6.75 10.21
C VAL A 168 -13.86 6.52 10.56
N LEU A 169 -13.41 6.90 11.76
CA LEU A 169 -12.06 6.64 12.23
C LEU A 169 -11.80 5.12 12.36
N VAL A 170 -12.77 4.37 12.89
CA VAL A 170 -12.65 2.89 12.95
C VAL A 170 -12.58 2.30 11.55
N ILE A 171 -13.41 2.73 10.60
CA ILE A 171 -13.38 2.27 9.21
C ILE A 171 -12.01 2.59 8.57
N LEU A 172 -11.45 3.77 8.80
CA LEU A 172 -10.13 4.15 8.34
C LEU A 172 -9.04 3.19 8.88
N MET A 173 -9.08 2.88 10.17
CA MET A 173 -8.15 1.91 10.77
C MET A 173 -8.35 0.49 10.23
N MET A 174 -9.59 0.08 9.95
CA MET A 174 -9.88 -1.20 9.30
C MET A 174 -9.26 -1.27 7.90
N ASN A 175 -9.32 -0.20 7.13
CA ASN A 175 -8.76 -0.13 5.79
C ASN A 175 -7.23 -0.34 5.76
N TYR A 176 -6.51 -0.01 6.83
CA TYR A 176 -5.08 -0.30 6.94
C TYR A 176 -4.76 -1.79 6.78
N TYR A 177 -5.72 -2.66 7.09
CA TYR A 177 -5.58 -4.11 7.04
C TYR A 177 -6.32 -4.75 5.86
N ILE A 178 -7.50 -4.23 5.48
CA ILE A 178 -8.39 -4.83 4.48
C ILE A 178 -7.65 -5.08 3.16
N PHE A 179 -7.04 -4.03 2.58
CA PHE A 179 -6.43 -4.13 1.26
C PHE A 179 -5.16 -4.98 1.26
N LEU A 180 -4.38 -4.96 2.34
CA LEU A 180 -3.21 -5.83 2.50
C LEU A 180 -3.62 -7.30 2.63
N MET A 181 -4.59 -7.62 3.51
CA MET A 181 -5.11 -8.97 3.67
C MET A 181 -5.78 -9.47 2.38
N MET A 182 -6.51 -8.60 1.67
CA MET A 182 -7.15 -8.93 0.40
C MET A 182 -6.14 -9.44 -0.64
N THR A 183 -4.91 -8.92 -0.62
CA THR A 183 -3.84 -9.32 -1.55
C THR A 183 -2.94 -10.42 -1.01
N ALA A 184 -2.94 -10.65 0.30
CA ALA A 184 -2.12 -11.66 0.97
C ALA A 184 -2.86 -12.98 1.19
N THR A 185 -4.20 -12.95 1.23
CA THR A 185 -5.05 -14.08 1.62
C THR A 185 -6.25 -14.22 0.68
N ASP A 186 -6.87 -15.41 0.66
CA ASP A 186 -8.12 -15.66 -0.09
C ASP A 186 -9.38 -15.49 0.78
N LEU A 187 -9.32 -14.68 1.83
CA LEU A 187 -10.43 -14.45 2.73
C LEU A 187 -11.67 -13.89 1.99
N SER A 188 -12.85 -14.32 2.44
CA SER A 188 -14.13 -13.73 2.01
C SER A 188 -14.25 -12.29 2.54
N ILE A 189 -15.09 -11.44 1.90
CA ILE A 189 -15.33 -10.06 2.35
C ILE A 189 -15.75 -10.01 3.82
N LYS A 190 -16.63 -10.92 4.26
CA LYS A 190 -17.08 -11.00 5.65
C LYS A 190 -15.91 -11.24 6.61
N ASN A 191 -14.99 -12.14 6.27
CA ASN A 191 -13.84 -12.46 7.09
C ASN A 191 -12.79 -11.33 7.04
N LEU A 192 -12.62 -10.66 5.89
CA LEU A 192 -11.78 -9.47 5.78
C LEU A 192 -12.27 -8.37 6.74
N ILE A 193 -13.55 -8.04 6.72
CA ILE A 193 -14.15 -7.02 7.60
C ILE A 193 -14.02 -7.44 9.08
N LYS A 194 -14.35 -8.69 9.42
CA LYS A 194 -14.25 -9.19 10.79
C LYS A 194 -12.83 -9.12 11.33
N ASN A 195 -11.85 -9.60 10.57
CA ASN A 195 -10.45 -9.60 10.98
C ASN A 195 -9.89 -8.18 11.06
N SER A 196 -10.22 -7.31 10.09
CA SER A 196 -9.79 -5.92 10.09
C SER A 196 -10.34 -5.14 11.28
N PHE A 197 -11.60 -5.39 11.63
CA PHE A 197 -12.22 -4.80 12.82
C PHE A 197 -11.48 -5.22 14.09
N ALA A 198 -11.16 -6.50 14.24
CA ALA A 198 -10.38 -6.98 15.39
C ALA A 198 -8.98 -6.34 15.43
N LEU A 199 -8.27 -6.28 14.29
CA LEU A 199 -6.93 -5.69 14.20
C LEU A 199 -6.93 -4.18 14.42
N ALA A 200 -8.02 -3.47 14.08
CA ALA A 200 -8.16 -2.06 14.35
C ALA A 200 -8.05 -1.74 15.86
N PHE A 201 -8.47 -2.65 16.73
CA PHE A 201 -8.37 -2.49 18.19
C PHE A 201 -7.14 -3.19 18.79
N VAL A 202 -6.79 -4.39 18.32
CA VAL A 202 -5.64 -5.14 18.85
C VAL A 202 -4.31 -4.43 18.59
N ALA A 203 -4.18 -3.82 17.42
CA ALA A 203 -2.95 -3.13 17.01
C ALA A 203 -3.04 -1.59 17.14
N MET A 204 -3.71 -1.09 18.16
CA MET A 204 -3.96 0.34 18.35
C MET A 204 -2.68 1.20 18.27
N LYS A 205 -1.57 0.74 18.86
CA LYS A 205 -0.27 1.45 18.81
C LYS A 205 0.19 1.65 17.36
N GLN A 206 0.18 0.59 16.55
CA GLN A 206 0.61 0.64 15.14
C GLN A 206 -0.35 1.51 14.32
N ASN A 207 -1.65 1.43 14.60
CA ASN A 207 -2.67 2.25 13.94
C ASN A 207 -2.49 3.73 14.24
N ILE A 208 -2.19 4.10 15.48
CA ILE A 208 -1.91 5.50 15.85
C ILE A 208 -0.65 5.98 15.12
N ILE A 209 0.43 5.20 15.12
CA ILE A 209 1.68 5.57 14.42
C ILE A 209 1.41 5.77 12.93
N ALA A 210 0.69 4.85 12.29
CA ALA A 210 0.32 4.97 10.88
C ALA A 210 -0.54 6.20 10.62
N THR A 211 -1.57 6.44 11.45
CA THR A 211 -2.47 7.59 11.32
C THR A 211 -1.72 8.92 11.49
N VAL A 212 -0.84 9.03 12.48
CA VAL A 212 -0.01 10.23 12.68
C VAL A 212 0.93 10.43 11.49
N GLY A 213 1.58 9.38 10.99
CA GLY A 213 2.45 9.47 9.82
C GLY A 213 1.69 9.93 8.56
N VAL A 214 0.50 9.38 8.32
CA VAL A 214 -0.38 9.80 7.22
C VAL A 214 -0.84 11.25 7.41
N ALA A 215 -1.21 11.65 8.62
CA ALA A 215 -1.64 13.02 8.91
C ALA A 215 -0.51 14.04 8.69
N LEU A 216 0.72 13.73 9.10
CA LEU A 216 1.90 14.57 8.84
C LEU A 216 2.18 14.71 7.34
N TYR A 217 2.07 13.60 6.59
CA TYR A 217 2.25 13.63 5.14
C TYR A 217 1.13 14.42 4.45
N ALA A 218 -0.12 14.24 4.87
CA ALA A 218 -1.26 15.01 4.38
C ALA A 218 -1.12 16.51 4.69
N ALA A 219 -0.63 16.87 5.88
CA ALA A 219 -0.32 18.25 6.23
C ALA A 219 0.77 18.85 5.34
N PHE A 220 1.82 18.08 5.00
CA PHE A 220 2.83 18.49 4.03
C PHE A 220 2.21 18.79 2.65
N LEU A 221 1.33 17.91 2.14
CA LEU A 221 0.64 18.16 0.87
C LEU A 221 -0.30 19.37 0.96
N ALA A 222 -0.97 19.58 2.09
CA ALA A 222 -1.83 20.75 2.31
C ALA A 222 -1.02 22.07 2.31
N VAL A 223 0.17 22.08 2.89
CA VAL A 223 1.10 23.22 2.83
C VAL A 223 1.51 23.51 1.37
N LEU A 224 1.83 22.49 0.60
CA LEU A 224 2.12 22.65 -0.84
C LEU A 224 0.92 23.22 -1.60
N PHE A 225 -0.28 22.74 -1.30
CA PHE A 225 -1.52 23.21 -1.93
C PHE A 225 -1.76 24.70 -1.66
N VAL A 226 -1.59 25.14 -0.41
CA VAL A 226 -1.90 26.53 0.00
C VAL A 226 -0.82 27.51 -0.47
N TYR A 227 0.47 27.14 -0.35
CA TYR A 227 1.56 28.09 -0.55
C TYR A 227 2.32 27.88 -1.88
N LEU A 228 2.30 26.69 -2.46
CA LEU A 228 3.11 26.31 -3.61
C LEU A 228 2.27 25.51 -4.63
N MET A 229 1.11 26.06 -5.04
CA MET A 229 0.16 25.41 -5.93
C MET A 229 0.77 24.81 -7.20
N PRO A 230 1.70 25.47 -7.93
CA PRO A 230 2.33 24.84 -9.10
C PRO A 230 3.13 23.59 -8.75
N LEU A 231 3.85 23.60 -7.61
CA LEU A 231 4.59 22.44 -7.15
C LEU A 231 3.64 21.32 -6.69
N PHE A 232 2.55 21.67 -6.03
CA PHE A 232 1.50 20.72 -5.64
C PHE A 232 0.94 19.98 -6.86
N MET A 233 0.62 20.68 -7.95
CA MET A 233 0.11 20.09 -9.20
C MET A 233 1.09 19.09 -9.83
N LEU A 234 2.39 19.31 -9.66
CA LEU A 234 3.44 18.38 -10.12
C LEU A 234 3.59 17.20 -9.15
N VAL A 235 3.51 17.42 -7.85
CA VAL A 235 3.72 16.39 -6.83
C VAL A 235 2.55 15.40 -6.78
N ILE A 236 1.31 15.84 -6.99
CA ILE A 236 0.12 14.98 -6.90
C ILE A 236 0.22 13.71 -7.77
N PRO A 237 0.44 13.77 -9.09
CA PRO A 237 0.50 12.58 -9.92
C PRO A 237 1.73 11.71 -9.64
N LEU A 238 2.80 12.29 -9.10
CA LEU A 238 4.06 11.60 -8.88
C LEU A 238 4.19 10.99 -7.48
N PHE A 239 3.59 11.65 -6.45
CA PHE A 239 3.98 11.36 -5.07
C PHE A 239 2.87 11.62 -4.04
N SER A 240 1.60 11.38 -4.37
CA SER A 240 0.48 11.65 -3.43
C SER A 240 0.08 10.42 -2.60
N ALA A 241 -0.46 9.40 -3.23
CA ALA A 241 -1.13 8.28 -2.56
C ALA A 241 -0.15 7.19 -2.09
N VAL A 242 0.84 6.84 -2.92
CA VAL A 242 1.72 5.70 -2.65
C VAL A 242 2.61 5.89 -1.43
N PRO A 243 3.25 7.06 -1.18
CA PRO A 243 4.00 7.27 0.05
C PRO A 243 3.12 7.22 1.31
N MET A 244 1.92 7.80 1.27
CA MET A 244 0.96 7.69 2.37
C MET A 244 0.61 6.23 2.66
N TRP A 245 0.33 5.48 1.59
CA TRP A 245 -0.03 4.06 1.72
C TRP A 245 1.16 3.19 2.11
N PHE A 246 2.38 3.57 1.73
CA PHE A 246 3.60 2.90 2.19
C PHE A 246 3.79 3.03 3.70
N ILE A 247 3.52 4.22 4.28
CA ILE A 247 3.54 4.43 5.73
C ILE A 247 2.56 3.46 6.43
N VAL A 248 1.34 3.35 5.90
CA VAL A 248 0.33 2.42 6.42
C VAL A 248 0.80 0.97 6.31
N CYS A 249 1.21 0.54 5.11
CA CYS A 249 1.60 -0.84 4.86
C CYS A 249 2.81 -1.26 5.71
N PHE A 250 3.80 -0.38 5.88
CA PHE A 250 4.99 -0.65 6.70
C PHE A 250 4.62 -0.94 8.17
N ASN A 251 3.65 -0.21 8.72
CA ASN A 251 3.21 -0.41 10.10
C ASN A 251 2.21 -1.57 10.25
N SER A 252 1.33 -1.79 9.26
CA SER A 252 0.23 -2.75 9.36
C SER A 252 0.60 -4.15 8.91
N TYR A 253 1.54 -4.31 7.97
CA TYR A 253 1.90 -5.61 7.44
C TYR A 253 2.52 -6.57 8.47
N PRO A 254 3.43 -6.13 9.37
CA PRO A 254 3.94 -6.99 10.45
C PRO A 254 2.83 -7.47 11.40
N VAL A 255 1.77 -6.67 11.58
CA VAL A 255 0.61 -7.06 12.40
C VAL A 255 -0.18 -8.18 11.70
N ILE A 256 -0.41 -8.07 10.39
CA ILE A 256 -1.07 -9.11 9.60
C ILE A 256 -0.24 -10.41 9.63
N GLN A 257 1.07 -10.31 9.48
CA GLN A 257 1.98 -11.45 9.60
C GLN A 257 1.78 -12.15 10.94
N LYS A 258 1.85 -11.41 12.04
CA LYS A 258 1.78 -11.95 13.39
C LYS A 258 0.42 -12.59 13.75
N TYR A 259 -0.69 -11.96 13.36
CA TYR A 259 -2.01 -12.35 13.85
C TYR A 259 -2.86 -13.12 12.84
N VAL A 260 -2.50 -13.10 11.56
CA VAL A 260 -3.30 -13.74 10.49
C VAL A 260 -2.49 -14.79 9.74
N ILE A 261 -1.32 -14.40 9.20
CA ILE A 261 -0.58 -15.27 8.27
C ILE A 261 0.18 -16.36 9.05
N THR A 262 0.99 -16.00 10.03
CA THR A 262 1.79 -16.95 10.80
C THR A 262 0.93 -18.00 11.51
N PRO A 263 -0.14 -17.62 12.26
CA PRO A 263 -1.01 -18.61 12.92
C PRO A 263 -1.71 -19.58 11.95
N PHE A 264 -2.01 -19.11 10.72
CA PHE A 264 -2.59 -19.98 9.70
C PHE A 264 -1.63 -21.10 9.28
N TYR A 265 -0.35 -20.80 9.03
CA TYR A 265 0.65 -21.78 8.66
C TYR A 265 1.02 -22.69 9.85
N GLU A 266 1.18 -22.13 11.05
CA GLU A 266 1.46 -22.88 12.26
C GLU A 266 0.36 -23.91 12.58
N SER A 267 -0.93 -23.56 12.40
CA SER A 267 -2.05 -24.47 12.60
C SER A 267 -2.04 -25.68 11.66
N ARG A 268 -1.27 -25.61 10.55
CA ARG A 268 -1.10 -26.68 9.57
C ARG A 268 0.24 -27.40 9.70
N GLY A 269 1.10 -26.99 10.63
CA GLY A 269 2.46 -27.49 10.75
C GLY A 269 3.36 -27.08 9.57
N GLU A 270 2.98 -26.01 8.84
CA GLU A 270 3.71 -25.49 7.68
C GLU A 270 4.52 -24.26 8.09
N VAL A 271 5.70 -24.08 7.48
CA VAL A 271 6.49 -22.84 7.67
C VAL A 271 5.90 -21.74 6.81
N ASN A 272 5.80 -20.53 7.37
CA ASN A 272 5.31 -19.36 6.61
C ASN A 272 6.33 -19.00 5.49
N PRO A 273 5.95 -19.15 4.21
CA PRO A 273 6.87 -18.92 3.08
C PRO A 273 7.25 -17.45 2.88
N GLU A 274 6.64 -16.54 3.63
CA GLU A 274 6.98 -15.12 3.59
C GLU A 274 8.05 -14.73 4.60
N LEU A 275 8.25 -15.55 5.64
CA LEU A 275 9.31 -15.39 6.64
C LEU A 275 10.58 -16.16 6.28
N THR A 276 10.47 -17.16 5.40
CA THR A 276 11.64 -17.85 4.87
C THR A 276 12.37 -16.87 3.97
N ASP A 277 13.54 -16.44 4.38
CA ASP A 277 14.42 -15.58 3.59
C ASP A 277 14.55 -16.20 2.19
N GLY A 278 14.42 -15.41 1.14
CA GLY A 278 14.68 -15.86 -0.24
C GLY A 278 16.14 -16.32 -0.47
N SER A 279 16.95 -16.40 0.59
CA SER A 279 18.25 -17.06 0.63
C SER A 279 18.17 -18.59 0.70
N GLU A 280 16.98 -19.18 0.96
CA GLU A 280 16.68 -20.57 0.63
C GLU A 280 16.13 -20.75 -0.80
N GLU A 281 16.19 -19.73 -1.66
CA GLU A 281 16.38 -20.01 -3.07
C GLU A 281 17.69 -20.77 -3.17
N ILE A 282 17.52 -22.12 -3.08
CA ILE A 282 18.49 -23.09 -3.55
C ILE A 282 19.89 -22.44 -3.55
N GLU A 283 20.76 -22.75 -2.59
CA GLU A 283 22.15 -22.97 -2.98
C GLU A 283 22.03 -23.90 -4.18
N GLU A 284 21.77 -23.38 -5.36
CA GLU A 284 22.25 -23.98 -6.57
C GLU A 284 23.73 -24.06 -6.30
N GLU A 285 24.17 -25.25 -5.82
CA GLU A 285 25.56 -25.64 -5.83
C GLU A 285 26.05 -25.13 -7.16
N THR A 286 27.00 -24.23 -7.12
CA THR A 286 27.54 -23.61 -8.32
C THR A 286 27.92 -24.74 -9.26
N ILE A 287 27.08 -25.00 -10.29
CA ILE A 287 27.25 -26.08 -11.26
C ILE A 287 28.56 -25.87 -12.07
N PHE A 288 29.15 -24.68 -11.87
CA PHE A 288 30.41 -24.28 -12.48
C PHE A 288 31.47 -24.11 -11.40
N GLU A 289 32.17 -25.17 -11.05
CA GLU A 289 33.54 -25.08 -10.55
C GLU A 289 34.45 -24.84 -11.77
N ASP A 290 35.15 -23.72 -11.79
CA ASP A 290 36.19 -23.45 -12.78
C ASP A 290 37.34 -24.46 -12.58
N MET A 291 37.27 -25.57 -13.29
CA MET A 291 38.24 -26.67 -13.23
C MET A 291 39.42 -26.45 -14.17
N GLY A 292 39.69 -25.20 -14.59
CA GLY A 292 40.91 -24.89 -15.38
C GLY A 292 41.02 -25.69 -16.68
N GLY A 293 39.96 -25.79 -17.47
CA GLY A 293 39.95 -26.42 -18.79
C GLY A 293 39.85 -27.95 -18.81
N LYS A 294 39.52 -28.60 -17.67
CA LYS A 294 39.19 -30.02 -17.59
C LYS A 294 37.75 -30.27 -17.25
N GLU A 295 36.86 -29.80 -18.12
CA GLU A 295 35.41 -29.99 -17.94
C GLU A 295 35.03 -31.45 -18.15
N LYS A 296 34.60 -32.13 -17.09
CA LYS A 296 33.77 -33.34 -17.20
C LYS A 296 32.31 -32.94 -16.91
N PRO A 297 31.37 -33.28 -17.80
CA PRO A 297 29.95 -33.02 -17.54
C PRO A 297 29.48 -33.82 -16.32
N ILE A 298 29.01 -33.14 -15.27
CA ILE A 298 28.41 -33.78 -14.11
C ILE A 298 26.92 -34.00 -14.42
N GLU A 299 26.57 -35.21 -14.86
CA GLU A 299 25.16 -35.63 -14.89
C GLU A 299 24.73 -36.02 -13.47
N LYS A 300 24.14 -35.09 -12.73
CA LYS A 300 23.33 -35.40 -11.54
C LYS A 300 21.88 -35.48 -11.92
N PRO A 301 21.11 -36.51 -11.54
CA PRO A 301 19.67 -36.56 -11.80
C PRO A 301 18.97 -35.43 -11.06
N VAL A 302 18.28 -34.62 -11.79
CA VAL A 302 17.44 -33.55 -11.26
C VAL A 302 16.22 -34.20 -10.58
N GLU A 303 16.25 -34.34 -9.28
CA GLU A 303 15.05 -34.63 -8.50
C GLU A 303 14.08 -33.46 -8.66
N LYS A 304 13.05 -33.67 -9.47
CA LYS A 304 11.93 -32.70 -9.60
C LYS A 304 11.18 -32.62 -8.28
N ARG A 305 11.64 -31.77 -7.36
CA ARG A 305 10.81 -31.36 -6.23
C ARG A 305 9.52 -30.77 -6.78
N LYS A 306 8.39 -31.40 -6.47
CA LYS A 306 7.05 -30.90 -6.77
C LYS A 306 6.95 -29.51 -6.21
N LYS A 307 6.86 -28.51 -7.11
CA LYS A 307 6.47 -27.14 -6.73
C LYS A 307 5.15 -27.25 -5.98
N GLY A 308 5.19 -27.09 -4.66
CA GLY A 308 3.98 -26.91 -3.87
C GLY A 308 3.25 -25.71 -4.46
N LYS A 309 2.06 -25.93 -5.05
CA LYS A 309 1.15 -24.87 -5.42
C LYS A 309 0.93 -24.06 -4.15
N GLY A 310 1.41 -22.83 -4.12
CA GLY A 310 1.14 -21.89 -3.03
C GLY A 310 -0.36 -21.87 -2.81
N ARG A 311 -0.84 -22.50 -1.73
CA ARG A 311 -2.24 -22.47 -1.33
C ARG A 311 -2.45 -21.17 -0.58
N HIS A 312 -3.34 -20.37 -1.10
CA HIS A 312 -3.77 -19.14 -0.47
C HIS A 312 -4.61 -19.42 0.78
N ILE A 313 -4.56 -18.51 1.74
CA ILE A 313 -5.35 -18.55 2.98
C ILE A 313 -6.80 -18.20 2.63
N SER A 314 -7.74 -19.07 2.90
CA SER A 314 -9.18 -18.89 2.69
C SER A 314 -9.93 -18.51 3.97
#